data_32799e760683d71c1d812a0c02ebb3dc
#
_entry.id   32799e760683d71c1d812a0c02ebb3dc
#
_cell.length_a   1.000
_cell.length_b   1.000
_cell.length_c   1.000
_cell.angle_alpha   90.00
_cell.angle_beta   90.00
_cell.angle_gamma   90.00
#
_symmetry.space_group_name_H-M   'P 1'
#
loop_
_entity.id
_entity.type
_entity.pdbx_description
1 polymer ?
#
loop_
_entity_poly.entity_id
_entity_poly.type
_entity_poly.pdbx_seq_one_letter_code
_entity_poly.pdbx_strand_id
1 'polypeptide(L)'
;MAMNSRSSSREVPKVRATLYLSSDVLDQARNAAVHLAGFPARLTLAKLADSALRAELQRLKDQYNHGHDFPPRDADLQGGRLIAA
;
A
#
# COMPACT_ATOMS: atom_id res chain seq x y z
N MET A 1 6.08 14.46 -25.15
CA MET A 1 5.94 14.44 -24.71
C MET A 1 5.72 13.89 -23.81
N ALA A 2 5.49 13.69 -23.90
CA ALA A 2 5.25 13.45 -23.19
C ALA A 2 5.48 13.00 -22.24
N MET A 3 5.69 12.90 -22.23
CA MET A 3 5.91 12.59 -21.47
C MET A 3 5.98 12.82 -20.44
N ASN A 4 5.96 13.24 -20.32
CA ASN A 4 6.04 13.53 -19.45
C ASN A 4 5.48 13.65 -18.49
N SER A 5 5.36 13.95 -18.64
CA SER A 5 4.49 14.17 -17.92
C SER A 5 4.03 13.18 -17.08
N ARG A 6 3.71 12.45 -17.42
CA ARG A 6 3.28 11.49 -16.79
C ARG A 6 4.04 11.24 -15.67
N SER A 7 5.04 11.45 -15.75
CA SER A 7 5.85 11.04 -14.74
C SER A 7 5.50 11.83 -13.58
N SER A 8 5.35 13.04 -13.74
CA SER A 8 5.11 13.83 -12.65
C SER A 8 3.92 13.37 -11.96
N SER A 9 2.98 13.08 -12.67
CA SER A 9 1.78 12.75 -12.04
C SER A 9 1.98 11.62 -11.19
N ARG A 10 2.81 10.77 -11.56
CA ARG A 10 2.87 9.74 -10.81
C ARG A 10 3.69 9.94 -9.72
N GLU A 11 4.13 11.03 -9.49
CA GLU A 11 4.86 11.21 -8.44
C GLU A 11 4.09 11.43 -7.26
N VAL A 12 3.34 10.49 -6.81
CA VAL A 12 2.64 10.58 -5.58
C VAL A 12 3.71 10.51 -4.52
N PRO A 13 3.80 11.47 -3.65
CA PRO A 13 4.84 11.46 -2.65
C PRO A 13 4.67 10.29 -1.70
N LYS A 14 5.76 9.77 -1.23
CA LYS A 14 5.70 8.67 -0.29
C LYS A 14 5.76 9.25 1.10
N VAL A 15 4.95 8.74 1.98
CA VAL A 15 4.95 9.21 3.36
C VAL A 15 5.19 8.02 4.27
N ARG A 16 5.70 8.29 5.44
CA ARG A 16 5.98 7.25 6.38
C ARG A 16 4.69 6.83 7.07
N ALA A 17 4.51 5.57 7.27
CA ALA A 17 3.39 5.06 8.04
C ALA A 17 3.92 3.98 8.96
N THR A 18 3.42 3.93 10.17
CA THR A 18 3.83 2.92 11.13
C THR A 18 2.68 1.96 11.35
N LEU A 19 2.94 0.69 11.19
CA LEU A 19 1.91 -0.31 11.32
C LEU A 19 2.37 -1.45 12.21
N TYR A 20 1.43 -2.07 12.87
CA TYR A 20 1.72 -3.26 13.63
C TYR A 20 1.26 -4.43 12.78
N LEU A 21 2.13 -5.37 12.52
CA LEU A 21 1.80 -6.52 11.69
C LEU A 21 2.09 -7.79 12.48
N SER A 22 1.45 -8.86 12.13
CA SER A 22 1.70 -10.13 12.76
C SER A 22 3.15 -10.49 12.50
N SER A 23 3.83 -11.02 13.49
CA SER A 23 5.25 -11.29 13.34
C SER A 23 5.53 -12.29 12.23
N ASP A 24 4.68 -13.28 12.05
CA ASP A 24 4.90 -14.25 11.02
C ASP A 24 4.72 -13.64 9.63
N VAL A 25 3.77 -12.74 9.48
CA VAL A 25 3.54 -12.10 8.20
C VAL A 25 4.71 -11.18 7.88
N LEU A 26 5.21 -10.47 8.88
CA LEU A 26 6.32 -9.56 8.66
C LEU A 26 7.58 -10.36 8.31
N ASP A 27 7.80 -11.49 8.96
CA ASP A 27 8.95 -12.31 8.65
C ASP A 27 8.86 -12.86 7.23
N GLN A 28 7.70 -13.31 6.82
CA GLN A 28 7.54 -13.82 5.47
C GLN A 28 7.76 -12.70 4.45
N ALA A 29 7.28 -11.51 4.76
CA ALA A 29 7.45 -10.38 3.85
C ALA A 29 8.94 -10.03 3.72
N ARG A 30 9.67 -10.07 4.82
CA ARG A 30 11.09 -9.78 4.78
C ARG A 30 11.83 -10.85 4.00
N ASN A 31 11.43 -12.10 4.18
CA ASN A 31 12.06 -13.19 3.46
C ASN A 31 11.82 -13.03 1.97
N ALA A 32 10.63 -12.65 1.58
CA ALA A 32 10.31 -12.46 0.19
C ALA A 32 11.12 -11.31 -0.40
N ALA A 33 11.23 -10.22 0.35
CA ALA A 33 11.96 -9.06 -0.13
C ALA A 33 13.43 -9.40 -0.35
N VAL A 34 14.01 -10.17 0.54
CA VAL A 34 15.40 -10.55 0.39
C VAL A 34 15.56 -11.51 -0.80
N HIS A 35 14.68 -12.47 -0.92
CA HIS A 35 14.76 -13.45 -1.98
C HIS A 35 14.57 -12.83 -3.36
N LEU A 36 13.72 -11.83 -3.45
CA LEU A 36 13.42 -11.19 -4.71
C LEU A 36 14.07 -9.82 -4.89
N ALA A 37 15.11 -9.57 -4.13
CA ALA A 37 15.76 -8.27 -4.17
C ALA A 37 16.47 -8.00 -5.48
N GLY A 38 16.95 -9.05 -6.12
CA GLY A 38 17.69 -8.87 -7.35
C GLY A 38 16.80 -8.77 -8.55
N PHE A 39 17.44 -8.66 -9.68
CA PHE A 39 16.76 -8.60 -10.94
C PHE A 39 16.09 -9.92 -11.23
N PRO A 40 14.89 -9.93 -11.79
CA PRO A 40 14.21 -8.76 -12.33
C PRO A 40 13.24 -8.09 -11.36
N ALA A 41 12.84 -8.76 -10.31
CA ALA A 41 11.82 -8.23 -9.43
C ALA A 41 12.26 -7.00 -8.66
N ARG A 42 13.50 -7.01 -8.18
CA ARG A 42 14.01 -5.90 -7.39
C ARG A 42 13.04 -5.45 -6.31
N LEU A 43 12.53 -6.44 -5.59
CA LEU A 43 11.54 -6.17 -4.57
C LEU A 43 12.18 -5.58 -3.33
N THR A 44 11.47 -4.67 -2.69
CA THR A 44 11.88 -4.18 -1.38
C THR A 44 10.67 -4.36 -0.48
N LEU A 45 10.86 -4.27 0.80
CA LEU A 45 9.74 -4.40 1.73
C LEU A 45 8.71 -3.31 1.46
N ALA A 46 9.17 -2.09 1.18
CA ALA A 46 8.24 -1.00 0.90
C ALA A 46 7.43 -1.25 -0.36
N LYS A 47 8.06 -1.78 -1.41
CA LYS A 47 7.35 -2.07 -2.63
C LYS A 47 6.34 -3.17 -2.40
N LEU A 48 6.71 -4.18 -1.63
CA LEU A 48 5.81 -5.27 -1.35
C LEU A 48 4.60 -4.75 -0.58
N ALA A 49 4.82 -3.92 0.41
CA ALA A 49 3.73 -3.39 1.21
C ALA A 49 2.80 -2.52 0.36
N ASP A 50 3.37 -1.69 -0.49
CA ASP A 50 2.57 -0.82 -1.33
C ASP A 50 1.72 -1.65 -2.29
N SER A 51 2.31 -2.64 -2.92
CA SER A 51 1.58 -3.50 -3.83
C SER A 51 0.49 -4.28 -3.12
N ALA A 52 0.80 -4.79 -1.95
CA ALA A 52 -0.17 -5.58 -1.20
C ALA A 52 -1.36 -4.74 -0.79
N LEU A 53 -1.11 -3.51 -0.36
CA LEU A 53 -2.19 -2.64 0.03
C LEU A 53 -3.05 -2.25 -1.16
N ARG A 54 -2.42 -1.99 -2.31
CA ARG A 54 -3.18 -1.65 -3.49
C ARG A 54 -4.08 -2.80 -3.92
N ALA A 55 -3.56 -4.01 -3.87
CA ALA A 55 -4.33 -5.17 -4.27
C ALA A 55 -5.48 -5.40 -3.31
N GLU A 56 -5.22 -5.29 -2.02
CA GLU A 56 -6.27 -5.53 -1.06
C GLU A 56 -7.33 -4.43 -1.11
N LEU A 57 -6.91 -3.19 -1.34
CA LEU A 57 -7.87 -2.10 -1.46
C LEU A 57 -8.78 -2.33 -2.66
N GLN A 58 -8.23 -2.84 -3.77
CA GLN A 58 -9.06 -3.10 -4.92
C GLN A 58 -10.05 -4.21 -4.61
N ARG A 59 -9.61 -5.25 -3.90
CA ARG A 59 -10.48 -6.33 -3.53
C ARG A 59 -11.63 -5.82 -2.65
N LEU A 60 -11.31 -4.93 -1.72
CA LEU A 60 -12.32 -4.39 -0.81
C LEU A 60 -13.30 -3.48 -1.57
N LYS A 61 -12.80 -2.71 -2.53
CA LYS A 61 -13.68 -1.86 -3.31
C LYS A 61 -14.65 -2.73 -4.09
N ASP A 62 -14.14 -3.80 -4.68
CA ASP A 62 -14.99 -4.67 -5.47
C ASP A 62 -16.04 -5.35 -4.60
N GLN A 63 -15.64 -5.78 -3.44
CA GLN A 63 -16.54 -6.50 -2.58
C GLN A 63 -17.56 -5.62 -1.87
N TYR A 64 -17.16 -4.46 -1.46
CA TYR A 64 -18.00 -3.60 -0.62
C TYR A 64 -18.45 -2.28 -1.24
N ASN A 65 -17.92 -1.92 -2.37
CA ASN A 65 -18.25 -0.62 -2.94
C ASN A 65 -18.39 -0.65 -4.46
N HIS A 66 -18.76 -1.79 -4.99
CA HIS A 66 -19.02 -1.95 -6.42
C HIS A 66 -17.84 -1.51 -7.30
N GLY A 67 -16.64 -1.68 -6.82
CA GLY A 67 -15.43 -1.35 -7.57
C GLY A 67 -15.04 0.11 -7.52
N HIS A 68 -15.82 0.93 -6.84
CA HIS A 68 -15.53 2.35 -6.79
C HIS A 68 -14.71 2.71 -5.56
N ASP A 69 -14.06 3.83 -5.61
CA ASP A 69 -13.27 4.30 -4.49
C ASP A 69 -14.19 4.53 -3.31
N PHE A 70 -13.68 4.30 -2.12
CA PHE A 70 -14.43 4.59 -0.92
C PHE A 70 -14.49 6.09 -0.77
N PRO A 71 -15.54 6.63 -0.20
CA PRO A 71 -15.64 8.06 -0.03
C PRO A 71 -14.55 8.57 0.91
N PRO A 72 -14.11 9.77 0.71
CA PRO A 72 -13.08 10.32 1.59
C PRO A 72 -13.61 10.39 3.02
N ARG A 73 -12.74 10.21 3.97
CA ARG A 73 -13.17 10.30 5.36
C ARG A 73 -13.45 11.73 5.67
N ASP A 74 -14.42 11.98 6.52
CA ASP A 74 -14.80 13.31 6.88
C ASP A 74 -13.77 14.04 7.69
N ALA A 75 -13.01 13.37 8.46
CA ALA A 75 -12.03 14.02 9.28
C ALA A 75 -10.90 13.07 9.48
N ASP A 76 -9.79 13.57 9.88
CA ASP A 76 -8.68 12.71 10.12
C ASP A 76 -9.04 11.78 11.21
N LEU A 77 -8.52 10.59 11.10
CA LEU A 77 -8.80 9.65 12.10
C LEU A 77 -8.07 10.04 13.31
N GLN A 78 -8.76 10.36 14.32
CA GLN A 78 -8.16 10.80 15.48
C GLN A 78 -7.60 9.70 16.23
N GLY A 79 -6.36 9.67 16.20
CA GLY A 79 -5.73 8.68 16.95
C GLY A 79 -6.17 7.31 16.61
N GLY A 80 -6.88 7.20 15.66
CA GLY A 80 -7.29 5.91 15.24
C GLY A 80 -8.06 5.20 16.26
N ARG A 81 -8.37 5.81 17.30
CA ARG A 81 -9.04 5.13 18.26
C ARG A 81 -10.28 4.58 17.75
N LEU A 82 -10.81 5.22 16.85
CA LEU A 82 -12.02 4.78 16.33
C LEU A 82 -11.82 3.54 15.64
N ILE A 83 -10.78 3.44 15.00
CA ILE A 83 -10.56 2.36 14.23
C ILE A 83 -10.15 1.27 14.98
N ALA A 84 -9.61 1.49 16.02
CA ALA A 84 -9.11 0.43 16.76
C ALA A 84 -10.17 -0.49 17.07
N ALA A 85 -11.26 -0.09 17.00
CA ALA A 85 -12.32 -0.97 17.35
C ALA A 85 -12.36 -2.13 16.46
#